data_d95c993f7e2c588e4b750405f3467879
#
_entry.id   d95c993f7e2c588e4b750405f3467879
#
_cell.length_a   1.000
_cell.length_b   1.000
_cell.length_c   1.000
_cell.angle_alpha   90.00
_cell.angle_beta   90.00
_cell.angle_gamma   90.00
#
_symmetry.space_group_name_H-M   'P 1'
#
loop_
_entity.id
_entity.type
_entity.pdbx_description
1 polymer ?
#
loop_
_entity_poly.entity_id
_entity_poly.type
_entity_poly.pdbx_seq_one_letter_code
_entity_poly.pdbx_strand_id
1 'polypeptide(L)'
;WLEKLGEKLRGPDGALAVYMHEVELAQLLDIVLPLRPRRVLEWGSGGSTAMFLSRVPSIELLVSIENDAAWYERVREAIDDPRLQLFLVGPNHPPPSTTGLSPKAARAALSAFHLRCEREPELMHDYVARPKTLGHRFDLVLVDGRARSFCIAAGWDLLEPGGVLLLHDAQRPEYKEAMLRLGSPQWLEPWHQGQLCVARKPA
;
A
#
# COMPACT_ATOMS: atom_id res chain seq x y z
N TRP A 1 1.95 -5.52 -23.39
CA TRP A 1 1.12 -4.76 -22.46
C TRP A 1 1.89 -4.46 -21.17
N LEU A 2 2.65 -5.41 -20.64
CA LEU A 2 3.56 -5.22 -19.51
C LEU A 2 4.65 -4.18 -19.81
N GLU A 3 5.20 -4.15 -21.06
CA GLU A 3 6.15 -3.11 -21.49
C GLU A 3 5.51 -1.72 -21.55
N LYS A 4 4.29 -1.59 -22.09
CA LYS A 4 3.56 -0.30 -22.09
C LYS A 4 3.09 0.13 -20.69
N LEU A 5 2.86 -0.79 -19.79
CA LEU A 5 2.67 -0.49 -18.38
C LEU A 5 4.00 0.01 -17.77
N GLY A 6 5.11 -0.66 -18.07
CA GLY A 6 6.45 -0.28 -17.65
C GLY A 6 6.87 1.13 -18.08
N GLU A 7 6.47 1.57 -19.29
CA GLU A 7 6.74 2.94 -19.77
C GLU A 7 5.88 4.01 -19.06
N LYS A 8 4.62 3.69 -18.73
CA LYS A 8 3.78 4.56 -17.88
C LYS A 8 4.24 4.65 -16.43
N LEU A 9 5.04 3.69 -15.99
CA LEU A 9 5.50 3.52 -14.61
C LEU A 9 6.79 4.28 -14.29
N ARG A 10 7.38 4.95 -15.27
CA ARG A 10 8.56 5.82 -15.09
C ARG A 10 8.08 7.26 -15.08
N GLY A 11 8.28 7.93 -13.96
CA GLY A 11 8.28 9.39 -13.95
C GLY A 11 9.41 9.93 -14.85
N PRO A 12 9.42 11.22 -15.18
CA PRO A 12 10.54 11.84 -15.82
C PRO A 12 11.80 11.48 -15.03
N ASP A 13 12.88 11.08 -15.71
CA ASP A 13 14.17 10.71 -15.13
C ASP A 13 14.28 9.28 -14.53
N GLY A 14 13.38 8.35 -14.86
CA GLY A 14 13.46 6.95 -14.38
C GLY A 14 12.98 6.74 -12.93
N ALA A 15 12.51 7.78 -12.26
CA ALA A 15 11.94 7.69 -10.91
C ALA A 15 10.64 6.87 -10.88
N LEU A 16 10.38 6.21 -9.76
CA LEU A 16 9.12 5.52 -9.54
C LEU A 16 7.96 6.53 -9.49
N ALA A 17 6.98 6.36 -10.38
CA ALA A 17 5.79 7.20 -10.38
C ALA A 17 4.89 6.90 -9.17
N VAL A 18 4.39 7.93 -8.51
CA VAL A 18 3.34 7.78 -7.49
C VAL A 18 2.00 7.61 -8.20
N TYR A 19 1.31 6.47 -7.94
CA TYR A 19 0.01 6.18 -8.53
C TYR A 19 -1.14 6.76 -7.71
N MET A 20 -1.05 8.03 -7.41
CA MET A 20 -2.11 8.81 -6.76
C MET A 20 -2.39 10.04 -7.62
N HIS A 21 -3.64 10.46 -7.65
CA HIS A 21 -3.97 11.76 -8.22
C HIS A 21 -3.27 12.87 -7.43
N GLU A 22 -2.92 13.98 -8.09
CA GLU A 22 -2.17 15.07 -7.43
C GLU A 22 -2.87 15.62 -6.18
N VAL A 23 -4.21 15.64 -6.18
CA VAL A 23 -5.01 16.06 -5.02
C VAL A 23 -4.86 15.07 -3.85
N GLU A 24 -4.89 13.77 -4.13
CA GLU A 24 -4.68 12.74 -3.09
C GLU A 24 -3.27 12.82 -2.51
N LEU A 25 -2.27 13.03 -3.37
CA LEU A 25 -0.88 13.19 -2.93
C LEU A 25 -0.71 14.42 -2.03
N ALA A 26 -1.35 15.55 -2.39
CA ALA A 26 -1.35 16.75 -1.56
C ALA A 26 -2.02 16.48 -0.20
N GLN A 27 -3.20 15.87 -0.19
CA GLN A 27 -3.91 15.50 1.04
C GLN A 27 -3.09 14.55 1.93
N LEU A 28 -2.41 13.56 1.33
CA LEU A 28 -1.52 12.64 2.05
C LEU A 28 -0.39 13.43 2.72
N LEU A 29 0.27 14.30 2.00
CA LEU A 29 1.37 15.11 2.54
C LEU A 29 0.90 16.09 3.62
N ASP A 30 -0.28 16.70 3.47
CA ASP A 30 -0.88 17.59 4.47
C ASP A 30 -1.16 16.88 5.81
N ILE A 31 -1.38 15.57 5.77
CA ILE A 31 -1.54 14.73 6.97
C ILE A 31 -0.19 14.30 7.53
N VAL A 32 0.69 13.82 6.66
CA VAL A 32 1.92 13.14 7.07
C VAL A 32 3.00 14.12 7.54
N LEU A 33 3.14 15.28 6.90
CA LEU A 33 4.18 16.25 7.27
C LEU A 33 3.99 16.81 8.69
N PRO A 34 2.77 17.24 9.12
CA PRO A 34 2.54 17.66 10.50
C PRO A 34 2.65 16.53 11.52
N LEU A 35 2.29 15.27 11.13
CA LEU A 35 2.41 14.10 11.99
C LEU A 35 3.87 13.80 12.36
N ARG A 36 4.82 14.09 11.46
CA ARG A 36 6.26 13.83 11.61
C ARG A 36 6.55 12.37 12.03
N PRO A 37 6.03 11.37 11.29
CA PRO A 37 6.18 9.98 11.68
C PRO A 37 7.67 9.59 11.63
N ARG A 38 8.11 8.81 12.62
CA ARG A 38 9.46 8.25 12.68
C ARG A 38 9.50 6.83 12.11
N ARG A 39 8.45 6.06 12.36
CA ARG A 39 8.31 4.67 11.88
C ARG A 39 7.05 4.55 11.01
N VAL A 40 7.26 4.16 9.78
CA VAL A 40 6.20 4.03 8.77
C VAL A 40 6.12 2.60 8.29
N LEU A 41 4.90 2.08 8.17
CA LEU A 41 4.59 0.82 7.51
C LEU A 41 3.80 1.10 6.24
N GLU A 42 4.17 0.41 5.16
CA GLU A 42 3.48 0.47 3.89
C GLU A 42 3.24 -0.95 3.37
N TRP A 43 2.01 -1.24 2.95
CA TRP A 43 1.71 -2.37 2.08
C TRP A 43 1.48 -1.87 0.66
N GLY A 44 2.26 -2.39 -0.29
CA GLY A 44 2.31 -1.94 -1.68
C GLY A 44 3.42 -0.91 -1.88
N SER A 45 4.62 -1.38 -2.19
CA SER A 45 5.79 -0.51 -2.43
C SER A 45 5.71 0.21 -3.77
N GLY A 46 6.41 1.33 -3.90
CA GLY A 46 6.51 2.03 -5.18
C GLY A 46 6.89 3.50 -5.09
N GLY A 47 6.18 4.32 -5.86
CA GLY A 47 6.39 5.77 -5.86
C GLY A 47 6.11 6.43 -4.50
N SER A 48 5.13 5.91 -3.74
CA SER A 48 4.87 6.36 -2.36
C SER A 48 6.06 6.09 -1.43
N THR A 49 6.72 4.93 -1.55
CA THR A 49 7.95 4.60 -0.83
C THR A 49 9.04 5.65 -1.08
N ALA A 50 9.33 5.94 -2.35
CA ALA A 50 10.32 6.96 -2.74
C ALA A 50 9.92 8.36 -2.26
N MET A 51 8.65 8.71 -2.36
CA MET A 51 8.10 9.98 -1.90
C MET A 51 8.24 10.16 -0.39
N PHE A 52 7.92 9.15 0.42
CA PHE A 52 8.09 9.19 1.86
C PHE A 52 9.55 9.45 2.25
N LEU A 53 10.47 8.69 1.69
CA LEU A 53 11.91 8.82 1.99
C LEU A 53 12.49 10.17 1.58
N SER A 54 11.99 10.74 0.47
CA SER A 54 12.50 12.03 -0.04
C SER A 54 11.84 13.24 0.60
N ARG A 55 10.53 13.17 0.98
CA ARG A 55 9.76 14.34 1.42
C ARG A 55 9.43 14.37 2.91
N VAL A 56 9.61 13.25 3.63
CA VAL A 56 9.28 13.17 5.06
C VAL A 56 10.56 12.92 5.88
N PRO A 57 11.31 13.98 6.20
CA PRO A 57 12.63 13.86 6.81
C PRO A 57 12.62 13.29 8.23
N SER A 58 11.44 13.23 8.88
CA SER A 58 11.29 12.62 10.21
C SER A 58 11.35 11.10 10.21
N ILE A 59 11.23 10.45 9.04
CA ILE A 59 11.25 8.99 8.94
C ILE A 59 12.65 8.46 9.26
N GLU A 60 12.71 7.56 10.24
CA GLU A 60 13.91 6.82 10.64
C GLU A 60 13.84 5.37 10.16
N LEU A 61 12.64 4.83 10.00
CA LEU A 61 12.38 3.49 9.50
C LEU A 61 11.13 3.50 8.61
N LEU A 62 11.26 3.01 7.38
CA LEU A 62 10.16 2.69 6.50
C LEU A 62 10.19 1.19 6.21
N VAL A 63 9.18 0.48 6.70
CA VAL A 63 8.94 -0.94 6.35
C VAL A 63 7.95 -0.97 5.21
N SER A 64 8.32 -1.56 4.07
CA SER A 64 7.45 -1.70 2.90
C SER A 64 7.35 -3.15 2.47
N ILE A 65 6.11 -3.64 2.28
CA ILE A 65 5.80 -5.03 1.93
C ILE A 65 5.22 -5.07 0.53
N GLU A 66 5.88 -5.81 -0.36
CA GLU A 66 5.48 -5.98 -1.76
C GLU A 66 5.13 -7.45 -2.05
N ASN A 67 4.13 -7.67 -2.89
CA ASN A 67 3.69 -9.01 -3.25
C ASN A 67 4.07 -9.44 -4.68
N ASP A 68 4.35 -8.50 -5.55
CA ASP A 68 4.76 -8.75 -6.93
C ASP A 68 6.29 -8.74 -7.05
N ALA A 69 6.88 -9.88 -7.44
CA ALA A 69 8.32 -10.05 -7.50
C ALA A 69 8.98 -9.12 -8.54
N ALA A 70 8.34 -8.92 -9.69
CA ALA A 70 8.89 -8.07 -10.74
C ALA A 70 8.84 -6.58 -10.34
N TRP A 71 7.81 -6.19 -9.61
CA TRP A 71 7.68 -4.84 -9.07
C TRP A 71 8.65 -4.60 -7.90
N TYR A 72 8.77 -5.57 -7.00
CA TYR A 72 9.76 -5.54 -5.90
C TYR A 72 11.17 -5.27 -6.41
N GLU A 73 11.62 -6.00 -7.46
CA GLU A 73 12.97 -5.79 -8.01
C GLU A 73 13.15 -4.38 -8.55
N ARG A 74 12.15 -3.80 -9.20
CA ARG A 74 12.19 -2.41 -9.68
C ARG A 74 12.31 -1.40 -8.54
N VAL A 75 11.56 -1.60 -7.46
CA VAL A 75 11.64 -0.72 -6.30
C VAL A 75 13.00 -0.83 -5.63
N ARG A 76 13.51 -2.05 -5.47
CA ARG A 76 14.82 -2.35 -4.91
C ARG A 76 15.98 -1.73 -5.70
N GLU A 77 15.86 -1.73 -7.04
CA GLU A 77 16.86 -1.10 -7.93
C GLU A 77 16.78 0.43 -7.92
N ALA A 78 15.59 0.99 -7.72
CA ALA A 78 15.36 2.43 -7.79
C ALA A 78 15.62 3.16 -6.46
N ILE A 79 15.56 2.47 -5.32
CA ILE A 79 15.69 3.09 -3.99
C ILE A 79 16.85 2.45 -3.23
N ASP A 80 17.90 3.24 -3.02
CA ASP A 80 19.01 2.90 -2.14
C ASP A 80 19.00 3.88 -0.95
N ASP A 81 18.21 3.53 0.08
CA ASP A 81 18.06 4.34 1.29
C ASP A 81 18.15 3.43 2.53
N PRO A 82 19.09 3.68 3.46
CA PRO A 82 19.29 2.82 4.63
C PRO A 82 18.09 2.78 5.59
N ARG A 83 17.15 3.71 5.48
CA ARG A 83 15.92 3.74 6.28
C ARG A 83 14.87 2.76 5.77
N LEU A 84 15.03 2.24 4.53
CA LEU A 84 14.07 1.32 3.90
C LEU A 84 14.36 -0.14 4.30
N GLN A 85 13.34 -0.81 4.81
CA GLN A 85 13.29 -2.26 4.89
C GLN A 85 12.21 -2.77 3.93
N LEU A 86 12.62 -3.24 2.77
CA LEU A 86 11.74 -3.72 1.71
C LEU A 86 11.65 -5.25 1.74
N PHE A 87 10.44 -5.80 1.77
CA PHE A 87 10.19 -7.23 1.84
C PHE A 87 9.33 -7.70 0.67
N LEU A 88 9.76 -8.75 -0.02
CA LEU A 88 8.93 -9.49 -0.96
C LEU A 88 8.19 -10.60 -0.22
N VAL A 89 6.86 -10.54 -0.22
CA VAL A 89 6.01 -11.58 0.34
C VAL A 89 4.87 -11.84 -0.63
N GLY A 90 5.03 -12.86 -1.46
CA GLY A 90 4.03 -13.28 -2.43
C GLY A 90 2.78 -13.87 -1.79
N PRO A 91 1.75 -14.16 -2.59
CA PRO A 91 0.55 -14.81 -2.10
C PRO A 91 0.84 -16.26 -1.64
N ASN A 92 0.16 -16.72 -0.58
CA ASN A 92 0.24 -18.09 -0.08
C ASN A 92 -0.29 -19.12 -1.09
N HIS A 93 -1.23 -18.68 -1.93
CA HIS A 93 -1.73 -19.45 -3.06
C HIS A 93 -1.47 -18.69 -4.35
N PRO A 94 -0.82 -19.29 -5.35
CA PRO A 94 -0.46 -18.58 -6.57
C PRO A 94 -1.71 -18.08 -7.32
N PRO A 95 -1.60 -16.96 -8.03
CA PRO A 95 -2.66 -16.50 -8.92
C PRO A 95 -2.91 -17.54 -10.04
N PRO A 96 -4.09 -17.53 -10.66
CA PRO A 96 -4.38 -18.46 -11.74
C PRO A 96 -3.41 -18.27 -12.91
N SER A 97 -3.01 -19.36 -13.55
CA SER A 97 -2.22 -19.28 -14.76
C SER A 97 -2.99 -18.53 -15.86
N THR A 98 -2.32 -17.58 -16.48
CA THR A 98 -2.86 -16.84 -17.62
C THR A 98 -2.32 -17.32 -18.96
N THR A 99 -1.50 -18.39 -18.97
CA THR A 99 -0.91 -18.97 -20.17
C THR A 99 -2.01 -19.44 -21.11
N GLY A 100 -1.94 -19.05 -22.38
CA GLY A 100 -2.91 -19.40 -23.40
C GLY A 100 -4.23 -18.65 -23.37
N LEU A 101 -4.42 -17.74 -22.40
CA LEU A 101 -5.61 -16.89 -22.36
C LEU A 101 -5.46 -15.66 -23.26
N SER A 102 -6.59 -15.17 -23.79
CA SER A 102 -6.60 -13.84 -24.41
C SER A 102 -6.29 -12.74 -23.35
N PRO A 103 -5.77 -11.56 -23.74
CA PRO A 103 -5.49 -10.48 -22.81
C PRO A 103 -6.68 -10.06 -21.95
N LYS A 104 -7.89 -10.12 -22.50
CA LYS A 104 -9.14 -9.83 -21.77
C LYS A 104 -9.44 -10.91 -20.73
N ALA A 105 -9.31 -12.19 -21.09
CA ALA A 105 -9.54 -13.30 -20.18
C ALA A 105 -8.49 -13.35 -19.05
N ALA A 106 -7.21 -13.14 -19.38
CA ALA A 106 -6.13 -13.04 -18.41
C ALA A 106 -6.38 -11.93 -17.37
N ARG A 107 -6.76 -10.74 -17.83
CA ARG A 107 -7.12 -9.64 -16.94
C ARG A 107 -8.30 -9.96 -16.04
N ALA A 108 -9.35 -10.58 -16.60
CA ALA A 108 -10.52 -10.96 -15.82
C ALA A 108 -10.17 -12.00 -14.73
N ALA A 109 -9.34 -13.01 -15.06
CA ALA A 109 -8.89 -14.03 -14.11
C ALA A 109 -8.07 -13.41 -12.97
N LEU A 110 -7.12 -12.51 -13.28
CA LEU A 110 -6.32 -11.83 -12.28
C LEU A 110 -7.18 -10.87 -11.41
N SER A 111 -8.13 -10.16 -12.01
CA SER A 111 -9.04 -9.29 -11.26
C SER A 111 -9.93 -10.10 -10.30
N ALA A 112 -10.42 -11.25 -10.72
CA ALA A 112 -11.18 -12.16 -9.86
C ALA A 112 -10.32 -12.68 -8.70
N PHE A 113 -9.07 -13.06 -8.96
CA PHE A 113 -8.13 -13.48 -7.92
C PHE A 113 -7.87 -12.34 -6.91
N HIS A 114 -7.63 -11.12 -7.38
CA HIS A 114 -7.41 -9.97 -6.50
C HIS A 114 -8.64 -9.68 -5.61
N LEU A 115 -9.84 -9.82 -6.16
CA LEU A 115 -11.07 -9.66 -5.37
C LEU A 115 -11.22 -10.74 -4.29
N ARG A 116 -10.79 -11.97 -4.60
CA ARG A 116 -10.74 -13.05 -3.61
C ARG A 116 -9.74 -12.74 -2.48
N CYS A 117 -8.58 -12.17 -2.80
CA CYS A 117 -7.61 -11.75 -1.78
C CYS A 117 -8.19 -10.78 -0.74
N GLU A 118 -9.24 -10.02 -1.09
CA GLU A 118 -9.92 -9.11 -0.15
C GLU A 118 -10.94 -9.84 0.76
N ARG A 119 -11.24 -11.12 0.50
CA ARG A 119 -12.30 -11.90 1.18
C ARG A 119 -11.80 -13.18 1.82
N GLU A 120 -10.71 -13.74 1.31
CA GLU A 120 -10.14 -15.03 1.70
C GLU A 120 -8.76 -14.80 2.33
N PRO A 121 -8.69 -14.72 3.68
CA PRO A 121 -7.45 -14.33 4.38
C PRO A 121 -6.29 -15.30 4.15
N GLU A 122 -6.58 -16.56 3.87
CA GLU A 122 -5.58 -17.59 3.59
C GLU A 122 -4.77 -17.34 2.31
N LEU A 123 -5.31 -16.57 1.36
CA LEU A 123 -4.62 -16.27 0.10
C LEU A 123 -3.40 -15.37 0.29
N MET A 124 -3.43 -14.49 1.28
CA MET A 124 -2.40 -13.46 1.51
C MET A 124 -1.97 -13.40 2.99
N HIS A 125 -2.13 -14.50 3.72
CA HIS A 125 -1.87 -14.55 5.16
C HIS A 125 -0.47 -14.04 5.54
N ASP A 126 0.58 -14.55 4.88
CA ASP A 126 1.96 -14.21 5.22
C ASP A 126 2.30 -12.76 4.84
N TYR A 127 1.72 -12.27 3.73
CA TYR A 127 1.84 -10.88 3.31
C TYR A 127 1.26 -9.92 4.36
N VAL A 128 0.06 -10.22 4.85
CA VAL A 128 -0.60 -9.42 5.89
C VAL A 128 0.14 -9.52 7.22
N ALA A 129 0.61 -10.72 7.60
CA ALA A 129 1.24 -10.98 8.89
C ALA A 129 2.71 -10.52 8.98
N ARG A 130 3.40 -10.33 7.85
CA ARG A 130 4.84 -10.03 7.80
C ARG A 130 5.27 -8.90 8.74
N PRO A 131 4.63 -7.73 8.79
CA PRO A 131 5.09 -6.64 9.66
C PRO A 131 5.08 -6.99 11.15
N LYS A 132 4.13 -7.84 11.59
CA LYS A 132 4.04 -8.27 12.98
C LYS A 132 5.29 -9.05 13.43
N THR A 133 5.92 -9.79 12.52
CA THR A 133 7.13 -10.58 12.82
C THR A 133 8.37 -9.73 13.08
N LEU A 134 8.33 -8.44 12.72
CA LEU A 134 9.46 -7.51 12.88
C LEU A 134 9.53 -6.88 14.27
N GLY A 135 8.48 -7.00 15.07
CA GLY A 135 8.44 -6.49 16.44
C GLY A 135 8.39 -4.96 16.56
N HIS A 136 8.07 -4.26 15.46
CA HIS A 136 7.93 -2.81 15.45
C HIS A 136 6.48 -2.37 15.67
N ARG A 137 6.33 -1.15 16.20
CA ARG A 137 5.11 -0.35 16.13
C ARG A 137 5.37 0.88 15.27
N PHE A 138 4.30 1.45 14.71
CA PHE A 138 4.39 2.47 13.68
C PHE A 138 3.59 3.72 14.04
N ASP A 139 4.09 4.88 13.65
CA ASP A 139 3.39 6.16 13.78
C ASP A 139 2.41 6.38 12.63
N LEU A 140 2.73 5.78 11.47
CA LEU A 140 1.95 5.87 10.24
C LEU A 140 1.88 4.51 9.57
N VAL A 141 0.70 4.16 9.08
CA VAL A 141 0.47 2.99 8.22
C VAL A 141 -0.19 3.45 6.93
N LEU A 142 0.38 3.10 5.77
CA LEU A 142 -0.25 3.24 4.46
C LEU A 142 -0.66 1.87 3.92
N VAL A 143 -1.92 1.72 3.58
CA VAL A 143 -2.46 0.50 2.95
C VAL A 143 -2.80 0.80 1.49
N ASP A 144 -1.92 0.35 0.58
CA ASP A 144 -2.05 0.56 -0.87
C ASP A 144 -1.76 -0.70 -1.70
N GLY A 145 -1.52 -1.83 -1.06
CA GLY A 145 -1.17 -3.11 -1.71
C GLY A 145 -2.37 -4.01 -2.02
N ARG A 146 -2.25 -5.29 -1.67
CA ARG A 146 -3.29 -6.32 -1.79
C ARG A 146 -3.83 -6.70 -0.42
N ALA A 147 -4.96 -7.43 -0.41
CA ALA A 147 -5.62 -7.87 0.82
C ALA A 147 -5.85 -6.71 1.80
N ARG A 148 -6.19 -5.53 1.27
CA ARG A 148 -6.29 -4.27 2.04
C ARG A 148 -7.25 -4.40 3.21
N SER A 149 -8.35 -5.13 3.03
CA SER A 149 -9.33 -5.38 4.10
C SER A 149 -8.70 -6.02 5.34
N PHE A 150 -7.70 -6.89 5.17
CA PHE A 150 -6.97 -7.53 6.26
C PHE A 150 -5.77 -6.69 6.71
N CYS A 151 -5.08 -6.00 5.79
CA CYS A 151 -3.99 -5.09 6.10
C CYS A 151 -4.44 -3.92 6.98
N ILE A 152 -5.67 -3.43 6.80
CA ILE A 152 -6.27 -2.38 7.63
C ILE A 152 -6.31 -2.83 9.10
N ALA A 153 -6.85 -4.02 9.39
CA ALA A 153 -6.91 -4.54 10.77
C ALA A 153 -5.52 -4.79 11.34
N ALA A 154 -4.63 -5.46 10.57
CA ALA A 154 -3.25 -5.73 11.00
C ALA A 154 -2.46 -4.43 11.25
N GLY A 155 -2.59 -3.44 10.37
CA GLY A 155 -1.96 -2.15 10.51
C GLY A 155 -2.45 -1.38 11.73
N TRP A 156 -3.76 -1.42 11.98
CA TRP A 156 -4.34 -0.79 13.17
C TRP A 156 -3.78 -1.36 14.47
N ASP A 157 -3.63 -2.68 14.54
CA ASP A 157 -3.03 -3.33 15.71
C ASP A 157 -1.57 -2.91 15.92
N LEU A 158 -0.82 -2.65 14.84
CA LEU A 158 0.58 -2.26 14.88
C LEU A 158 0.81 -0.76 15.06
N LEU A 159 -0.22 0.09 14.98
CA LEU A 159 -0.09 1.52 15.24
C LEU A 159 0.19 1.81 16.72
N GLU A 160 1.04 2.80 16.95
CA GLU A 160 1.17 3.45 18.26
C GLU A 160 -0.11 4.22 18.63
N PRO A 161 -0.41 4.45 19.91
CA PRO A 161 -1.43 5.40 20.31
C PRO A 161 -1.20 6.78 19.65
N GLY A 162 -2.26 7.40 19.12
CA GLY A 162 -2.17 8.65 18.34
C GLY A 162 -1.70 8.50 16.90
N GLY A 163 -1.27 7.30 16.49
CA GLY A 163 -0.84 7.01 15.12
C GLY A 163 -1.97 7.08 14.10
N VAL A 164 -1.61 7.11 12.83
CA VAL A 164 -2.53 7.30 11.71
C VAL A 164 -2.45 6.13 10.72
N LEU A 165 -3.61 5.64 10.31
CA LEU A 165 -3.76 4.72 9.18
C LEU A 165 -4.36 5.48 8.00
N LEU A 166 -3.71 5.35 6.84
CA LEU A 166 -4.16 5.84 5.54
C LEU A 166 -4.50 4.66 4.63
N LEU A 167 -5.66 4.71 4.00
CA LEU A 167 -6.08 3.77 2.96
C LEU A 167 -6.18 4.51 1.63
N HIS A 168 -5.46 4.03 0.61
CA HIS A 168 -5.60 4.49 -0.77
C HIS A 168 -6.69 3.71 -1.51
N ASP A 169 -7.31 4.32 -2.53
CA ASP A 169 -8.46 3.76 -3.28
C ASP A 169 -9.67 3.46 -2.38
N ALA A 170 -9.89 4.25 -1.34
CA ALA A 170 -10.92 4.03 -0.32
C ALA A 170 -12.37 4.13 -0.85
N GLN A 171 -12.57 4.61 -2.10
CA GLN A 171 -13.87 4.61 -2.78
C GLN A 171 -14.38 3.20 -3.10
N ARG A 172 -13.52 2.18 -3.04
CA ARG A 172 -13.89 0.80 -3.33
C ARG A 172 -14.71 0.21 -2.17
N PRO A 173 -15.90 -0.34 -2.45
CA PRO A 173 -16.81 -0.80 -1.41
C PRO A 173 -16.26 -1.95 -0.56
N GLU A 174 -15.29 -2.72 -1.09
CA GLU A 174 -14.68 -3.87 -0.41
C GLU A 174 -13.99 -3.48 0.90
N TYR A 175 -13.46 -2.24 0.98
CA TYR A 175 -12.68 -1.79 2.13
C TYR A 175 -13.50 -1.06 3.19
N LYS A 176 -14.74 -0.69 2.85
CA LYS A 176 -15.57 0.19 3.68
C LYS A 176 -15.81 -0.40 5.07
N GLU A 177 -16.18 -1.67 5.13
CA GLU A 177 -16.47 -2.32 6.41
C GLU A 177 -15.22 -2.40 7.31
N ALA A 178 -14.06 -2.74 6.74
CA ALA A 178 -12.81 -2.79 7.49
C ALA A 178 -12.45 -1.44 8.09
N MET A 179 -12.59 -0.34 7.33
CA MET A 179 -12.34 1.01 7.84
C MET A 179 -13.34 1.41 8.92
N LEU A 180 -14.64 1.15 8.74
CA LEU A 180 -15.67 1.49 9.73
C LEU A 180 -15.47 0.81 11.09
N ARG A 181 -14.83 -0.35 11.14
CA ARG A 181 -14.46 -1.04 12.39
C ARG A 181 -13.39 -0.30 13.20
N LEU A 182 -12.68 0.65 12.62
CA LEU A 182 -11.65 1.45 13.29
C LEU A 182 -12.23 2.66 14.06
N GLY A 183 -13.54 2.80 14.11
CA GLY A 183 -14.23 3.89 14.82
C GLY A 183 -14.77 4.95 13.88
N SER A 184 -14.15 6.12 13.82
CA SER A 184 -14.63 7.27 13.01
C SER A 184 -13.66 7.63 11.90
N PRO A 185 -13.51 6.80 10.86
CA PRO A 185 -12.65 7.12 9.72
C PRO A 185 -13.23 8.27 8.90
N GLN A 186 -12.36 9.03 8.24
CA GLN A 186 -12.72 10.16 7.39
C GLN A 186 -12.34 9.84 5.95
N TRP A 187 -13.33 9.78 5.05
CA TRP A 187 -13.11 9.74 3.61
C TRP A 187 -12.89 11.15 3.11
N LEU A 188 -11.75 11.39 2.47
CA LEU A 188 -11.37 12.71 2.00
C LEU A 188 -12.03 13.04 0.65
N GLU A 189 -12.36 14.31 0.45
CA GLU A 189 -12.99 14.85 -0.75
C GLU A 189 -12.10 15.94 -1.36
N PRO A 190 -12.19 16.20 -2.67
CA PRO A 190 -12.93 15.43 -3.67
C PRO A 190 -12.20 14.14 -4.09
N TRP A 191 -12.93 13.11 -4.50
CA TRP A 191 -12.35 11.95 -5.17
C TRP A 191 -12.63 12.00 -6.68
N HIS A 192 -11.64 11.60 -7.51
CA HIS A 192 -11.74 11.55 -8.97
C HIS A 192 -11.38 10.16 -9.49
N GLN A 193 -10.10 9.82 -9.44
CA GLN A 193 -9.58 8.51 -9.87
C GLN A 193 -9.23 7.61 -8.68
N GLY A 194 -9.11 8.18 -7.48
CA GLY A 194 -8.88 7.52 -6.22
C GLY A 194 -9.37 8.38 -5.06
N GLN A 195 -9.41 7.81 -3.86
CA GLN A 195 -9.82 8.49 -2.64
C GLN A 195 -8.96 8.00 -1.47
N LEU A 196 -8.54 8.91 -0.63
CA LEU A 196 -7.92 8.58 0.66
C LEU A 196 -8.98 8.46 1.76
N CYS A 197 -8.80 7.49 2.65
CA CYS A 197 -9.51 7.43 3.92
C CYS A 197 -8.49 7.41 5.06
N VAL A 198 -8.79 8.14 6.13
CA VAL A 198 -7.90 8.36 7.27
C VAL A 198 -8.56 7.85 8.53
N ALA A 199 -7.85 7.07 9.33
CA ALA A 199 -8.25 6.72 10.69
C ALA A 199 -7.13 7.06 11.66
N ARG A 200 -7.46 7.69 12.80
CA ARG A 200 -6.51 8.01 13.86
C ARG A 200 -6.77 7.12 15.06
N LYS A 201 -5.73 6.45 15.55
CA LYS A 201 -5.80 5.64 16.76
C LYS A 201 -5.90 6.56 17.98
N PRO A 202 -6.80 6.31 18.93
CA PRO A 202 -6.83 7.06 20.19
C PRO A 202 -5.47 7.06 20.88
N ALA A 203 -5.17 8.16 21.59
CA ALA A 203 -3.96 8.31 22.39
C ALA A 203 -4.03 7.49 23.69
#